data_90cc2113d76c965ebc3b41f8f24bd94b
#
_entry.id   90cc2113d76c965ebc3b41f8f24bd94b
#
_cell.length_a   1.000
_cell.length_b   1.000
_cell.length_c   1.000
_cell.angle_alpha   90.00
_cell.angle_beta   90.00
_cell.angle_gamma   90.00
#
_symmetry.space_group_name_H-M   'P 1'
#
loop_
_entity.id
_entity.type
_entity.pdbx_description
1 polymer ?
#
loop_
_entity_poly.entity_id
_entity_poly.type
_entity_poly.pdbx_seq_one_letter_code
_entity_poly.pdbx_strand_id
1 'polypeptide(L)'
;MQDARRAGIAIVAMVRSSDNLTTRALRIIPDRLIVHNEIIQNEASSLYGMKAERITVVGIPHYDKYFRGPTVPRESFFRKIGLDPRKKLVIYFPICDYRMRENVVDRMVIETLANLDANVVVRFPPAESVTIAGLVKPPAMIFDRPGYVFDERIYGNRELTPEDDERLLHLLAYCDLVVAGPSTAAIDAALFDKPLLLVDFYPTTLAEAEKIYEYGTEHFSPILASGGARRAKSRDEFLSRLHEYLTHPELDHAGRARIVEEQCWRADGRSSQRVVAELLAALGHEGA
;
A
#
# COMPACT_ATOMS: atom_id res chain seq x y z
N MET A 1 7.37 25.97 8.41
CA MET A 1 6.05 26.54 8.01
C MET A 1 5.69 27.81 8.81
N GLN A 2 5.81 27.86 10.15
CA GLN A 2 5.50 29.08 10.93
C GLN A 2 6.38 30.28 10.52
N ASP A 3 7.67 30.07 10.35
CA ASP A 3 8.60 31.14 9.97
C ASP A 3 8.38 31.61 8.52
N ALA A 4 8.06 30.69 7.60
CA ALA A 4 7.65 31.05 6.23
C ALA A 4 6.42 31.97 6.24
N ARG A 5 5.39 31.62 7.03
CA ARG A 5 4.20 32.47 7.19
C ARG A 5 4.50 33.84 7.77
N ARG A 6 5.36 33.91 8.80
CA ARG A 6 5.81 35.19 9.37
C ARG A 6 6.57 36.04 8.38
N ALA A 7 7.32 35.40 7.49
CA ALA A 7 8.09 36.05 6.44
C ALA A 7 7.28 36.39 5.16
N GLY A 8 5.96 36.10 5.15
CA GLY A 8 5.12 36.33 3.97
C GLY A 8 5.42 35.40 2.80
N ILE A 9 6.09 34.26 3.05
CA ILE A 9 6.45 33.29 2.02
C ILE A 9 5.28 32.33 1.81
N ALA A 10 4.86 32.15 0.56
CA ALA A 10 3.80 31.20 0.19
C ALA A 10 4.17 29.75 0.56
N ILE A 11 3.20 29.03 1.10
CA ILE A 11 3.37 27.65 1.55
C ILE A 11 2.57 26.73 0.64
N VAL A 12 3.26 25.90 -0.12
CA VAL A 12 2.66 24.78 -0.84
C VAL A 12 2.95 23.50 -0.07
N ALA A 13 1.92 22.73 0.24
CA ALA A 13 2.05 21.46 0.94
C ALA A 13 1.47 20.33 0.09
N MET A 14 1.98 19.13 0.29
CA MET A 14 1.45 17.91 -0.33
C MET A 14 1.16 16.87 0.76
N VAL A 15 0.03 16.18 0.64
CA VAL A 15 -0.25 15.01 1.47
C VAL A 15 0.72 13.87 1.12
N ARG A 16 1.16 13.15 2.14
CA ARG A 16 2.07 12.01 1.97
C ARG A 16 1.31 10.69 1.79
N SER A 17 0.18 10.55 2.47
CA SER A 17 -0.66 9.35 2.46
C SER A 17 -2.13 9.72 2.60
N SER A 18 -3.02 8.76 2.32
CA SER A 18 -4.47 8.94 2.36
C SER A 18 -5.02 9.31 3.74
N ASP A 19 -4.32 8.95 4.80
CA ASP A 19 -4.74 9.19 6.19
C ASP A 19 -4.28 10.50 6.79
N ASN A 20 -3.48 11.31 6.07
CA ASN A 20 -2.81 12.47 6.67
C ASN A 20 -3.77 13.53 7.21
N LEU A 21 -4.93 13.71 6.60
CA LEU A 21 -5.88 14.72 7.03
C LEU A 21 -6.84 14.24 8.12
N THR A 22 -7.03 12.95 8.25
CA THR A 22 -7.95 12.33 9.22
C THR A 22 -7.25 11.87 10.50
N THR A 23 -5.97 11.43 10.41
CA THR A 23 -5.22 10.92 11.57
C THR A 23 -4.31 11.98 12.20
N ARG A 24 -3.96 13.04 11.49
CA ARG A 24 -3.05 14.10 11.95
C ARG A 24 -3.59 15.48 11.61
N ALA A 25 -3.82 16.31 12.64
CA ALA A 25 -4.25 17.68 12.42
C ALA A 25 -3.18 18.52 11.70
N LEU A 26 -3.59 19.26 10.68
CA LEU A 26 -2.77 20.30 10.07
C LEU A 26 -2.60 21.45 11.08
N ARG A 27 -1.39 21.63 11.61
CA ARG A 27 -1.09 22.74 12.53
C ARG A 27 -1.09 24.11 11.82
N ILE A 28 -0.84 24.10 10.52
CA ILE A 28 -0.85 25.30 9.67
C ILE A 28 -1.52 24.90 8.35
N ILE A 29 -2.56 25.62 7.99
CA ILE A 29 -3.22 25.47 6.70
C ILE A 29 -2.33 26.11 5.63
N PRO A 30 -1.84 25.37 4.62
CA PRO A 30 -0.99 25.92 3.57
C PRO A 30 -1.77 26.88 2.65
N ASP A 31 -1.06 27.67 1.86
CA ASP A 31 -1.68 28.52 0.85
C ASP A 31 -2.23 27.71 -0.32
N ARG A 32 -1.53 26.63 -0.70
CA ARG A 32 -1.97 25.62 -1.65
C ARG A 32 -1.73 24.22 -1.09
N LEU A 33 -2.64 23.29 -1.37
CA LEU A 33 -2.54 21.89 -0.95
C LEU A 33 -2.64 20.97 -2.18
N ILE A 34 -1.66 20.12 -2.34
CA ILE A 34 -1.62 19.07 -3.36
C ILE A 34 -2.10 17.77 -2.71
N VAL A 35 -3.08 17.12 -3.31
CA VAL A 35 -3.71 15.90 -2.81
C VAL A 35 -3.74 14.80 -3.87
N HIS A 36 -3.88 13.55 -3.42
CA HIS A 36 -3.85 12.40 -4.32
C HIS A 36 -5.15 12.20 -5.10
N ASN A 37 -6.30 12.43 -4.47
CA ASN A 37 -7.62 12.13 -5.04
C ASN A 37 -8.69 13.09 -4.50
N GLU A 38 -9.91 12.93 -5.01
CA GLU A 38 -11.05 13.76 -4.63
C GLU A 38 -11.56 13.48 -3.21
N ILE A 39 -11.33 12.29 -2.67
CA ILE A 39 -11.66 11.96 -1.27
C ILE A 39 -10.87 12.90 -0.35
N ILE A 40 -9.55 12.99 -0.54
CA ILE A 40 -8.67 13.83 0.27
C ILE A 40 -8.97 15.33 0.00
N GLN A 41 -9.36 15.70 -1.22
CA GLN A 41 -9.81 17.06 -1.52
C GLN A 41 -11.05 17.44 -0.69
N ASN A 42 -12.04 16.55 -0.62
CA ASN A 42 -13.25 16.73 0.18
C ASN A 42 -12.93 16.79 1.69
N GLU A 43 -12.00 15.96 2.18
CA GLU A 43 -11.51 16.01 3.56
C GLU A 43 -10.85 17.37 3.87
N ALA A 44 -10.00 17.87 2.97
CA ALA A 44 -9.36 19.17 3.14
C ALA A 44 -10.38 20.31 3.21
N SER A 45 -11.42 20.23 2.42
CA SER A 45 -12.50 21.23 2.43
C SER A 45 -13.37 21.12 3.68
N SER A 46 -13.79 19.91 4.05
CA SER A 46 -14.72 19.70 5.17
C SER A 46 -14.08 19.84 6.54
N LEU A 47 -12.86 19.32 6.73
CA LEU A 47 -12.17 19.30 8.04
C LEU A 47 -11.41 20.59 8.30
N TYR A 48 -10.89 21.25 7.26
CA TYR A 48 -10.00 22.41 7.41
C TYR A 48 -10.53 23.69 6.76
N GLY A 49 -11.72 23.64 6.14
CA GLY A 49 -12.33 24.82 5.50
C GLY A 49 -11.53 25.35 4.31
N MET A 50 -10.68 24.52 3.69
CA MET A 50 -9.92 24.95 2.53
C MET A 50 -10.85 25.07 1.32
N LYS A 51 -10.71 26.18 0.57
CA LYS A 51 -11.46 26.37 -0.67
C LYS A 51 -10.91 25.50 -1.79
N ALA A 52 -11.80 24.99 -2.65
CA ALA A 52 -11.44 24.05 -3.72
C ALA A 52 -10.35 24.58 -4.67
N GLU A 53 -10.35 25.90 -4.96
CA GLU A 53 -9.36 26.56 -5.80
C GLU A 53 -7.93 26.58 -5.20
N ARG A 54 -7.79 26.22 -3.94
CA ARG A 54 -6.51 26.09 -3.23
C ARG A 54 -6.05 24.65 -3.09
N ILE A 55 -6.81 23.70 -3.64
CA ILE A 55 -6.54 22.26 -3.53
C ILE A 55 -6.43 21.68 -4.92
N THR A 56 -5.27 21.11 -5.24
CA THR A 56 -5.02 20.50 -6.56
C THR A 56 -4.92 19.00 -6.43
N VAL A 57 -5.78 18.27 -7.15
CA VAL A 57 -5.73 16.82 -7.24
C VAL A 57 -4.75 16.42 -8.34
N VAL A 58 -3.74 15.59 -8.00
CA VAL A 58 -2.65 15.23 -8.91
C VAL A 58 -2.50 13.73 -9.17
N GLY A 59 -3.12 12.87 -8.36
CA GLY A 59 -2.84 11.44 -8.32
C GLY A 59 -1.72 11.13 -7.33
N ILE A 60 -1.17 9.92 -7.44
CA ILE A 60 -0.11 9.44 -6.52
C ILE A 60 1.21 9.34 -7.30
N PRO A 61 2.17 10.28 -7.12
CA PRO A 61 3.41 10.31 -7.89
C PRO A 61 4.25 9.03 -7.78
N HIS A 62 4.23 8.39 -6.59
CA HIS A 62 4.94 7.14 -6.37
C HIS A 62 4.54 6.03 -7.37
N TYR A 63 3.29 6.05 -7.84
CA TYR A 63 2.77 5.04 -8.74
C TYR A 63 3.08 5.30 -10.22
N ASP A 64 3.59 6.47 -10.59
CA ASP A 64 3.95 6.76 -11.98
C ASP A 64 4.93 5.73 -12.57
N LYS A 65 5.82 5.18 -11.73
CA LYS A 65 6.76 4.13 -12.12
C LYS A 65 6.10 2.81 -12.54
N TYR A 66 4.93 2.49 -11.99
CA TYR A 66 4.22 1.24 -12.29
C TYR A 66 3.73 1.19 -13.75
N PHE A 67 3.49 2.35 -14.35
CA PHE A 67 3.08 2.45 -15.77
C PHE A 67 4.20 2.17 -16.76
N ARG A 68 5.44 2.06 -16.30
CA ARG A 68 6.57 1.62 -17.16
C ARG A 68 6.52 0.12 -17.41
N GLY A 69 5.80 -0.63 -16.57
CA GLY A 69 5.77 -2.08 -16.59
C GLY A 69 7.07 -2.75 -16.16
N PRO A 70 7.08 -4.07 -16.09
CA PRO A 70 8.26 -4.83 -15.71
C PRO A 70 9.34 -4.80 -16.81
N THR A 71 10.60 -4.61 -16.39
CA THR A 71 11.76 -4.50 -17.28
C THR A 71 12.39 -5.84 -17.66
N VAL A 72 12.05 -6.91 -16.91
CA VAL A 72 12.59 -8.26 -17.07
C VAL A 72 11.43 -9.26 -17.23
N PRO A 73 11.50 -10.24 -18.14
CA PRO A 73 10.47 -11.26 -18.26
C PRO A 73 10.26 -12.06 -16.97
N ARG A 74 9.02 -12.52 -16.72
CA ARG A 74 8.61 -13.27 -15.52
C ARG A 74 9.56 -14.42 -15.18
N GLU A 75 9.86 -15.24 -16.16
CA GLU A 75 10.71 -16.43 -15.97
C GLU A 75 12.12 -16.07 -15.51
N SER A 76 12.72 -15.04 -16.12
CA SER A 76 14.05 -14.55 -15.76
C SER A 76 14.06 -13.95 -14.35
N PHE A 77 13.02 -13.16 -14.02
CA PHE A 77 12.87 -12.59 -12.68
C PHE A 77 12.70 -13.68 -11.62
N PHE A 78 11.84 -14.68 -11.85
CA PHE A 78 11.62 -15.78 -10.91
C PHE A 78 12.90 -16.56 -10.64
N ARG A 79 13.63 -16.94 -11.70
CA ARG A 79 14.94 -17.63 -11.55
C ARG A 79 15.93 -16.77 -10.78
N LYS A 80 16.01 -15.47 -11.07
CA LYS A 80 16.93 -14.54 -10.38
C LYS A 80 16.71 -14.50 -8.87
N ILE A 81 15.45 -14.56 -8.42
CA ILE A 81 15.10 -14.48 -7.00
C ILE A 81 14.86 -15.86 -6.35
N GLY A 82 15.07 -16.96 -7.08
CA GLY A 82 14.96 -18.32 -6.54
C GLY A 82 13.53 -18.89 -6.47
N LEU A 83 12.62 -18.39 -7.31
CA LEU A 83 11.25 -18.93 -7.45
C LEU A 83 11.16 -19.93 -8.61
N ASP A 84 10.22 -20.89 -8.53
CA ASP A 84 9.88 -21.79 -9.63
C ASP A 84 9.00 -21.03 -10.66
N PRO A 85 9.46 -20.84 -11.91
CA PRO A 85 8.69 -20.13 -12.91
C PRO A 85 7.34 -20.77 -13.29
N ARG A 86 7.18 -22.06 -13.00
CA ARG A 86 5.96 -22.83 -13.34
C ARG A 86 4.87 -22.69 -12.30
N LYS A 87 5.21 -22.24 -11.09
CA LYS A 87 4.27 -22.08 -9.97
C LYS A 87 3.66 -20.70 -9.95
N LYS A 88 2.45 -20.61 -9.43
CA LYS A 88 1.81 -19.33 -9.08
C LYS A 88 2.61 -18.61 -8.01
N LEU A 89 2.44 -17.28 -7.92
CA LEU A 89 3.11 -16.44 -6.93
C LEU A 89 2.07 -15.76 -6.04
N VAL A 90 2.18 -16.01 -4.76
CA VAL A 90 1.45 -15.29 -3.71
C VAL A 90 2.41 -14.34 -3.01
N ILE A 91 2.04 -13.06 -2.89
CA ILE A 91 2.76 -12.10 -2.08
C ILE A 91 1.99 -11.90 -0.78
N TYR A 92 2.69 -11.97 0.33
CA TYR A 92 2.16 -11.58 1.62
C TYR A 92 2.83 -10.32 2.13
N PHE A 93 2.03 -9.28 2.38
CA PHE A 93 2.44 -8.07 3.08
C PHE A 93 2.01 -8.18 4.55
N PRO A 94 2.93 -8.33 5.49
CA PRO A 94 2.63 -8.48 6.91
C PRO A 94 1.80 -7.33 7.47
N ILE A 95 1.01 -7.65 8.50
CA ILE A 95 0.11 -6.70 9.15
C ILE A 95 0.87 -5.66 9.97
N CYS A 96 2.04 -6.02 10.49
CA CYS A 96 2.90 -5.21 11.36
C CYS A 96 2.42 -5.08 12.81
N ASP A 97 3.40 -4.90 13.69
CA ASP A 97 3.17 -4.97 15.14
C ASP A 97 2.38 -3.78 15.69
N TYR A 98 2.48 -2.61 15.07
CA TYR A 98 1.78 -1.41 15.54
C TYR A 98 0.25 -1.47 15.39
N ARG A 99 -0.26 -2.44 14.58
CA ARG A 99 -1.70 -2.56 14.27
C ARG A 99 -2.48 -3.36 15.31
N MET A 100 -1.79 -4.04 16.19
CA MET A 100 -2.41 -4.84 17.24
C MET A 100 -1.46 -4.93 18.44
N ARG A 101 -2.03 -5.13 19.63
CA ARG A 101 -1.26 -5.18 20.88
C ARG A 101 -0.20 -6.29 20.89
N GLU A 102 -0.57 -7.45 20.39
CA GLU A 102 0.34 -8.59 20.18
C GLU A 102 0.11 -9.14 18.79
N ASN A 103 1.13 -9.07 17.94
CA ASN A 103 1.02 -9.57 16.58
C ASN A 103 1.18 -11.10 16.55
N VAL A 104 0.05 -11.77 16.58
CA VAL A 104 -0.05 -13.24 16.47
C VAL A 104 -0.46 -13.69 15.07
N VAL A 105 -0.87 -12.74 14.22
CA VAL A 105 -1.47 -13.02 12.91
C VAL A 105 -0.40 -13.33 11.87
N ASP A 106 0.67 -12.54 11.80
CA ASP A 106 1.67 -12.69 10.74
C ASP A 106 2.31 -14.08 10.74
N ARG A 107 2.65 -14.59 11.92
CA ARG A 107 3.17 -15.95 12.05
C ARG A 107 2.18 -16.99 11.54
N MET A 108 0.92 -16.92 11.98
CA MET A 108 -0.14 -17.85 11.59
C MET A 108 -0.37 -17.84 10.06
N VAL A 109 -0.39 -16.66 9.45
CA VAL A 109 -0.56 -16.53 8.00
C VAL A 109 0.62 -17.14 7.26
N ILE A 110 1.86 -16.86 7.68
CA ILE A 110 3.07 -17.44 7.07
C ILE A 110 3.06 -18.95 7.17
N GLU A 111 2.75 -19.52 8.35
CA GLU A 111 2.63 -20.96 8.56
C GLU A 111 1.51 -21.59 7.69
N THR A 112 0.41 -20.86 7.48
CA THR A 112 -0.68 -21.31 6.60
C THR A 112 -0.26 -21.31 5.14
N LEU A 113 0.38 -20.23 4.67
CA LEU A 113 0.87 -20.10 3.30
C LEU A 113 2.00 -21.08 2.97
N ALA A 114 2.75 -21.54 3.97
CA ALA A 114 3.84 -22.52 3.78
C ALA A 114 3.37 -23.88 3.22
N ASN A 115 2.09 -24.18 3.36
CA ASN A 115 1.50 -25.44 2.87
C ASN A 115 0.91 -25.32 1.46
N LEU A 116 1.06 -24.18 0.79
CA LEU A 116 0.57 -23.99 -0.57
C LEU A 116 1.51 -24.58 -1.60
N ASP A 117 0.96 -25.18 -2.65
CA ASP A 117 1.73 -25.49 -3.86
C ASP A 117 1.89 -24.25 -4.75
N ALA A 118 2.53 -23.23 -4.22
CA ALA A 118 2.80 -21.95 -4.88
C ALA A 118 4.13 -21.38 -4.39
N ASN A 119 4.69 -20.46 -5.16
CA ASN A 119 5.73 -19.58 -4.66
C ASN A 119 5.12 -18.61 -3.65
N VAL A 120 5.80 -18.37 -2.55
CA VAL A 120 5.37 -17.37 -1.56
C VAL A 120 6.50 -16.40 -1.27
N VAL A 121 6.23 -15.12 -1.43
CA VAL A 121 7.11 -14.03 -1.03
C VAL A 121 6.46 -13.27 0.11
N VAL A 122 7.11 -13.24 1.26
CA VAL A 122 6.73 -12.38 2.39
C VAL A 122 7.54 -11.10 2.26
N ARG A 123 6.89 -10.01 1.86
CA ARG A 123 7.54 -8.70 1.72
C ARG A 123 7.32 -7.89 2.97
N PHE A 124 8.38 -7.78 3.76
CA PHE A 124 8.36 -7.01 5.00
C PHE A 124 8.34 -5.50 4.72
N PRO A 125 7.70 -4.73 5.58
CA PRO A 125 7.75 -3.27 5.49
C PRO A 125 9.18 -2.76 5.76
N PRO A 126 9.58 -1.65 5.15
CA PRO A 126 10.92 -1.10 5.36
C PRO A 126 11.10 -0.46 6.75
N ALA A 127 10.03 0.07 7.33
CA ALA A 127 10.11 0.93 8.51
C ALA A 127 9.31 0.41 9.73
N GLU A 128 8.47 -0.59 9.58
CA GLU A 128 7.64 -1.14 10.66
C GLU A 128 8.17 -2.50 11.13
N SER A 129 7.98 -2.81 12.41
CA SER A 129 8.33 -4.10 12.97
C SER A 129 7.29 -5.17 12.62
N VAL A 130 7.78 -6.39 12.47
CA VAL A 130 6.96 -7.60 12.31
C VAL A 130 7.55 -8.68 13.19
N THR A 131 6.86 -8.97 14.29
CA THR A 131 7.28 -10.00 15.23
C THR A 131 6.79 -11.38 14.75
N ILE A 132 7.74 -12.20 14.36
CA ILE A 132 7.54 -13.60 13.98
C ILE A 132 8.35 -14.53 14.88
N ALA A 133 8.38 -14.22 16.19
CA ALA A 133 9.14 -14.98 17.15
C ALA A 133 8.73 -16.46 17.14
N GLY A 134 9.73 -17.35 17.17
CA GLY A 134 9.54 -18.80 17.12
C GLY A 134 9.13 -19.37 15.77
N LEU A 135 8.98 -18.53 14.72
CA LEU A 135 8.77 -19.02 13.36
C LEU A 135 10.08 -19.56 12.79
N VAL A 136 10.07 -20.81 12.39
CA VAL A 136 11.12 -21.37 11.51
C VAL A 136 10.75 -20.99 10.08
N LYS A 137 11.62 -20.21 9.42
CA LYS A 137 11.37 -19.78 8.04
C LYS A 137 11.17 -21.00 7.14
N PRO A 138 10.02 -21.14 6.46
CA PRO A 138 9.80 -22.23 5.51
C PRO A 138 10.83 -22.15 4.36
N PRO A 139 11.49 -23.28 3.98
CA PRO A 139 12.59 -23.26 3.01
C PRO A 139 12.19 -22.71 1.63
N ALA A 140 10.96 -22.99 1.20
CA ALA A 140 10.45 -22.57 -0.10
C ALA A 140 9.97 -21.11 -0.15
N MET A 141 9.94 -20.41 0.99
CA MET A 141 9.49 -19.02 1.05
C MET A 141 10.64 -18.05 0.91
N ILE A 142 10.40 -16.94 0.24
CA ILE A 142 11.31 -15.80 0.22
C ILE A 142 10.85 -14.77 1.25
N PHE A 143 11.76 -14.42 2.16
CA PHE A 143 11.59 -13.30 3.08
C PHE A 143 12.30 -12.10 2.48
N ASP A 144 11.54 -11.23 1.83
CA ASP A 144 12.00 -10.03 1.16
C ASP A 144 11.96 -8.85 2.15
N ARG A 145 13.14 -8.32 2.48
CA ARG A 145 13.33 -7.21 3.42
C ARG A 145 13.97 -6.02 2.69
N PRO A 146 13.14 -5.13 2.10
CA PRO A 146 13.65 -4.01 1.32
C PRO A 146 14.30 -2.94 2.21
N GLY A 147 15.11 -2.13 1.58
CA GLY A 147 15.75 -0.96 2.16
C GLY A 147 17.20 -1.19 2.58
N TYR A 148 18.00 -0.18 2.32
CA TYR A 148 19.35 -0.08 2.85
C TYR A 148 19.30 0.34 4.32
N VAL A 149 19.99 -0.39 5.19
CA VAL A 149 20.04 -0.14 6.63
C VAL A 149 21.22 0.74 6.94
N PHE A 150 21.00 1.95 7.46
CA PHE A 150 22.08 2.85 7.87
C PHE A 150 22.60 2.54 9.28
N ASP A 151 21.72 2.16 10.19
CA ASP A 151 22.07 1.78 11.55
C ASP A 151 21.06 0.75 12.06
N GLU A 152 21.51 -0.48 12.29
CA GLU A 152 20.67 -1.59 12.78
C GLU A 152 20.12 -1.35 14.19
N ARG A 153 20.76 -0.46 14.98
CA ARG A 153 20.31 -0.11 16.34
C ARG A 153 19.12 0.84 16.35
N ILE A 154 18.88 1.55 15.24
CA ILE A 154 17.80 2.52 15.09
C ILE A 154 16.72 1.91 14.23
N TYR A 155 15.60 1.56 14.86
CA TYR A 155 14.43 1.05 14.16
C TYR A 155 13.92 2.07 13.12
N GLY A 156 13.63 1.58 11.92
CA GLY A 156 13.16 2.45 10.83
C GLY A 156 14.25 3.26 10.13
N ASN A 157 15.53 3.09 10.49
CA ASN A 157 16.65 3.76 9.83
C ASN A 157 17.03 3.02 8.52
N ARG A 158 16.08 3.00 7.60
CA ARG A 158 16.20 2.38 6.28
C ARG A 158 15.72 3.34 5.20
N GLU A 159 16.30 3.23 4.03
CA GLU A 159 15.87 3.93 2.83
C GLU A 159 15.66 2.93 1.70
N LEU A 160 14.51 3.02 1.03
CA LEU A 160 14.22 2.20 -0.14
C LEU A 160 15.13 2.62 -1.29
N THR A 161 15.72 1.63 -1.94
CA THR A 161 16.54 1.84 -3.12
C THR A 161 15.69 1.75 -4.41
N PRO A 162 16.19 2.26 -5.54
CA PRO A 162 15.53 2.04 -6.83
C PRO A 162 15.35 0.56 -7.16
N GLU A 163 16.28 -0.30 -6.74
CA GLU A 163 16.23 -1.76 -6.92
C GLU A 163 15.11 -2.39 -6.10
N ASP A 164 14.84 -1.88 -4.90
CA ASP A 164 13.71 -2.33 -4.07
C ASP A 164 12.37 -2.00 -4.72
N ASP A 165 12.28 -0.82 -5.31
CA ASP A 165 11.12 -0.35 -6.06
C ASP A 165 10.89 -1.17 -7.33
N GLU A 166 11.96 -1.43 -8.09
CA GLU A 166 11.89 -2.27 -9.28
C GLU A 166 11.50 -3.71 -8.93
N ARG A 167 12.05 -4.24 -7.84
CA ARG A 167 11.69 -5.56 -7.32
C ARG A 167 10.22 -5.65 -6.93
N LEU A 168 9.68 -4.62 -6.26
CA LEU A 168 8.26 -4.55 -5.92
C LEU A 168 7.39 -4.51 -7.18
N LEU A 169 7.76 -3.71 -8.17
CA LEU A 169 7.05 -3.64 -9.45
C LEU A 169 6.98 -5.01 -10.12
N HIS A 170 8.10 -5.75 -10.21
CA HIS A 170 8.11 -7.09 -10.80
C HIS A 170 7.28 -8.08 -9.98
N LEU A 171 7.36 -8.04 -8.65
CA LEU A 171 6.55 -8.88 -7.78
C LEU A 171 5.06 -8.65 -8.03
N LEU A 172 4.60 -7.40 -8.02
CA LEU A 172 3.20 -7.03 -8.27
C LEU A 172 2.75 -7.39 -9.69
N ALA A 173 3.58 -7.11 -10.70
CA ALA A 173 3.26 -7.44 -12.09
C ALA A 173 3.05 -8.95 -12.30
N TYR A 174 3.84 -9.78 -11.61
CA TYR A 174 3.89 -11.21 -11.84
C TYR A 174 3.19 -12.07 -10.78
N CYS A 175 2.72 -11.48 -9.68
CA CYS A 175 1.95 -12.26 -8.72
C CYS A 175 0.57 -12.65 -9.26
N ASP A 176 0.03 -13.72 -8.67
CA ASP A 176 -1.31 -14.21 -8.95
C ASP A 176 -2.29 -13.80 -7.84
N LEU A 177 -1.78 -13.49 -6.66
CA LEU A 177 -2.58 -13.10 -5.49
C LEU A 177 -1.75 -12.25 -4.52
N VAL A 178 -2.37 -11.22 -4.00
CA VAL A 178 -1.86 -10.43 -2.86
C VAL A 178 -2.65 -10.79 -1.61
N VAL A 179 -1.94 -11.09 -0.53
CA VAL A 179 -2.46 -11.26 0.83
C VAL A 179 -1.93 -10.13 1.68
N ALA A 180 -2.77 -9.45 2.43
CA ALA A 180 -2.35 -8.32 3.26
C ALA A 180 -3.30 -8.08 4.46
N GLY A 181 -2.88 -7.24 5.38
CA GLY A 181 -3.77 -6.51 6.26
C GLY A 181 -4.31 -5.23 5.60
N PRO A 182 -5.02 -4.36 6.35
CA PRO A 182 -5.49 -3.07 5.86
C PRO A 182 -4.28 -2.14 5.63
N SER A 183 -3.84 -2.04 4.38
CA SER A 183 -2.67 -1.26 3.99
C SER A 183 -2.77 -0.75 2.57
N THR A 184 -1.86 0.14 2.18
CA THR A 184 -1.75 0.65 0.80
C THR A 184 -1.42 -0.44 -0.22
N ALA A 185 -0.98 -1.63 0.21
CA ALA A 185 -0.84 -2.80 -0.66
C ALA A 185 -2.15 -3.15 -1.40
N ALA A 186 -3.31 -2.72 -0.87
CA ALA A 186 -4.59 -2.85 -1.55
C ALA A 186 -4.64 -2.03 -2.86
N ILE A 187 -4.09 -0.82 -2.84
CA ILE A 187 -4.01 0.05 -4.02
C ILE A 187 -2.97 -0.49 -5.00
N ASP A 188 -1.82 -0.94 -4.47
CA ASP A 188 -0.78 -1.59 -5.29
C ASP A 188 -1.34 -2.81 -6.04
N ALA A 189 -2.04 -3.71 -5.34
CA ALA A 189 -2.68 -4.88 -5.95
C ALA A 189 -3.70 -4.48 -7.02
N ALA A 190 -4.56 -3.49 -6.74
CA ALA A 190 -5.59 -3.03 -7.67
C ALA A 190 -4.99 -2.41 -8.94
N LEU A 191 -3.90 -1.64 -8.84
CA LEU A 191 -3.20 -1.06 -9.99
C LEU A 191 -2.67 -2.12 -10.97
N PHE A 192 -2.31 -3.30 -10.48
CA PHE A 192 -1.90 -4.44 -11.31
C PHE A 192 -3.03 -5.44 -11.56
N ASP A 193 -4.27 -5.09 -11.23
CA ASP A 193 -5.46 -5.94 -11.32
C ASP A 193 -5.26 -7.33 -10.67
N LYS A 194 -4.60 -7.34 -9.51
CA LYS A 194 -4.34 -8.58 -8.76
C LYS A 194 -5.42 -8.80 -7.71
N PRO A 195 -5.96 -10.03 -7.60
CA PRO A 195 -6.82 -10.39 -6.48
C PRO A 195 -6.18 -10.01 -5.15
N LEU A 196 -7.00 -9.49 -4.24
CA LEU A 196 -6.57 -9.06 -2.91
C LEU A 196 -7.38 -9.77 -1.83
N LEU A 197 -6.68 -10.51 -0.97
CA LEU A 197 -7.26 -11.18 0.19
C LEU A 197 -6.77 -10.51 1.47
N LEU A 198 -7.69 -9.95 2.22
CA LEU A 198 -7.43 -9.26 3.47
C LEU A 198 -7.61 -10.20 4.66
N VAL A 199 -6.64 -10.20 5.56
CA VAL A 199 -6.60 -11.05 6.75
C VAL A 199 -7.26 -10.33 7.92
N ASP A 200 -8.37 -10.90 8.43
CA ASP A 200 -9.06 -10.40 9.63
C ASP A 200 -9.53 -11.56 10.51
N PHE A 201 -8.65 -12.49 10.78
CA PHE A 201 -8.90 -13.59 11.70
C PHE A 201 -7.69 -13.82 12.59
N TYR A 202 -7.92 -14.47 13.71
CA TYR A 202 -6.97 -14.56 14.81
C TYR A 202 -6.88 -16.01 15.28
N PRO A 203 -5.71 -16.46 15.77
CA PRO A 203 -5.54 -17.84 16.24
C PRO A 203 -6.33 -18.13 17.51
N THR A 204 -6.72 -17.09 18.25
CA THR A 204 -7.52 -17.15 19.48
C THR A 204 -8.60 -16.08 19.47
N THR A 205 -9.58 -16.20 20.33
CA THR A 205 -10.58 -15.14 20.52
C THR A 205 -9.90 -13.93 21.16
N LEU A 206 -9.95 -12.79 20.48
CA LEU A 206 -9.41 -11.51 20.95
C LEU A 206 -10.55 -10.57 21.32
N ALA A 207 -10.31 -9.71 22.33
CA ALA A 207 -11.19 -8.59 22.60
C ALA A 207 -11.15 -7.61 21.42
N GLU A 208 -12.24 -6.84 21.21
CA GLU A 208 -12.34 -5.94 20.05
C GLU A 208 -11.17 -4.94 19.97
N ALA A 209 -10.73 -4.41 21.12
CA ALA A 209 -9.60 -3.49 21.21
C ALA A 209 -8.22 -4.11 20.88
N GLU A 210 -8.14 -5.42 20.77
CA GLU A 210 -6.91 -6.15 20.44
C GLU A 210 -6.84 -6.54 18.96
N LYS A 211 -7.95 -6.39 18.23
CA LYS A 211 -8.04 -6.66 16.80
C LYS A 211 -7.44 -5.53 15.97
N ILE A 212 -7.26 -5.80 14.70
CA ILE A 212 -6.78 -4.81 13.73
C ILE A 212 -7.82 -3.69 13.61
N TYR A 213 -7.49 -2.50 14.09
CA TYR A 213 -8.42 -1.37 14.18
C TYR A 213 -8.66 -0.66 12.83
N GLU A 214 -7.70 -0.73 11.91
CA GLU A 214 -7.77 0.01 10.63
C GLU A 214 -8.91 -0.43 9.71
N TYR A 215 -9.46 -1.62 9.90
CA TYR A 215 -10.66 -2.04 9.17
C TYR A 215 -11.90 -1.17 9.43
N GLY A 216 -11.91 -0.45 10.54
CA GLY A 216 -12.97 0.51 10.90
C GLY A 216 -12.65 1.97 10.58
N THR A 217 -11.51 2.25 9.94
CA THR A 217 -11.09 3.63 9.67
C THR A 217 -11.72 4.19 8.41
N GLU A 218 -11.93 5.52 8.40
CA GLU A 218 -12.55 6.23 7.28
C GLU A 218 -11.74 6.09 5.99
N HIS A 219 -10.42 6.13 6.08
CA HIS A 219 -9.53 6.05 4.91
C HIS A 219 -9.46 4.64 4.29
N PHE A 220 -9.80 3.57 5.03
CA PHE A 220 -9.83 2.20 4.49
C PHE A 220 -11.23 1.75 4.06
N SER A 221 -12.28 2.38 4.57
CA SER A 221 -13.68 2.08 4.23
C SER A 221 -13.99 2.10 2.72
N PRO A 222 -13.50 3.07 1.91
CA PRO A 222 -13.75 3.07 0.48
C PRO A 222 -13.19 1.82 -0.22
N ILE A 223 -12.00 1.36 0.19
CA ILE A 223 -11.37 0.13 -0.34
C ILE A 223 -12.27 -1.08 -0.08
N LEU A 224 -12.80 -1.22 1.14
CA LEU A 224 -13.73 -2.31 1.47
C LEU A 224 -15.05 -2.20 0.69
N ALA A 225 -15.61 -0.99 0.60
CA ALA A 225 -16.86 -0.72 -0.10
C ALA A 225 -16.78 -0.94 -1.62
N SER A 226 -15.59 -0.84 -2.20
CA SER A 226 -15.36 -1.05 -3.63
C SER A 226 -15.73 -2.45 -4.10
N GLY A 227 -15.63 -3.46 -3.20
CA GLY A 227 -15.77 -4.87 -3.53
C GLY A 227 -14.56 -5.45 -4.30
N GLY A 228 -13.43 -4.74 -4.35
CA GLY A 228 -12.20 -5.19 -5.02
C GLY A 228 -11.26 -6.01 -4.13
N ALA A 229 -11.61 -6.15 -2.85
CA ALA A 229 -10.86 -6.92 -1.88
C ALA A 229 -11.80 -7.79 -1.03
N ARG A 230 -11.42 -9.03 -0.80
CA ARG A 230 -12.18 -9.92 0.09
C ARG A 230 -11.50 -10.00 1.45
N ARG A 231 -12.29 -9.82 2.51
CA ARG A 231 -11.84 -9.90 3.89
C ARG A 231 -12.20 -11.26 4.46
N ALA A 232 -11.20 -12.06 4.82
CA ALA A 232 -11.39 -13.35 5.47
C ALA A 232 -11.46 -13.18 6.98
N LYS A 233 -12.56 -13.65 7.60
CA LYS A 233 -12.82 -13.55 9.04
C LYS A 233 -12.61 -14.87 9.80
N SER A 234 -12.18 -15.91 9.08
CA SER A 234 -11.78 -17.19 9.66
C SER A 234 -10.68 -17.82 8.80
N ARG A 235 -9.97 -18.79 9.39
CA ARG A 235 -8.94 -19.56 8.65
C ARG A 235 -9.55 -20.36 7.49
N ASP A 236 -10.70 -20.94 7.67
CA ASP A 236 -11.37 -21.73 6.63
C ASP A 236 -11.84 -20.83 5.48
N GLU A 237 -12.40 -19.67 5.80
CA GLU A 237 -12.73 -18.66 4.80
C GLU A 237 -11.48 -18.19 4.05
N PHE A 238 -10.38 -17.94 4.76
CA PHE A 238 -9.10 -17.55 4.15
C PHE A 238 -8.63 -18.60 3.14
N LEU A 239 -8.60 -19.87 3.52
CA LEU A 239 -8.17 -20.95 2.63
C LEU A 239 -9.12 -21.12 1.43
N SER A 240 -10.42 -21.03 1.65
CA SER A 240 -11.43 -21.09 0.57
C SER A 240 -11.25 -19.94 -0.42
N ARG A 241 -11.14 -18.69 0.05
CA ARG A 241 -10.97 -17.50 -0.79
C ARG A 241 -9.63 -17.50 -1.52
N LEU A 242 -8.58 -17.97 -0.85
CA LEU A 242 -7.26 -18.12 -1.45
C LEU A 242 -7.29 -19.06 -2.64
N HIS A 243 -7.91 -20.25 -2.48
CA HIS A 243 -8.09 -21.20 -3.56
C HIS A 243 -8.94 -20.62 -4.71
N GLU A 244 -10.05 -19.97 -4.37
CA GLU A 244 -10.95 -19.34 -5.35
C GLU A 244 -10.22 -18.29 -6.18
N TYR A 245 -9.47 -17.36 -5.58
CA TYR A 245 -8.71 -16.35 -6.29
C TYR A 245 -7.54 -16.91 -7.11
N LEU A 246 -6.88 -17.95 -6.62
CA LEU A 246 -5.85 -18.62 -7.40
C LEU A 246 -6.42 -19.35 -8.61
N THR A 247 -7.69 -19.78 -8.58
CA THR A 247 -8.37 -20.47 -9.69
C THR A 247 -9.06 -19.48 -10.63
N HIS A 248 -9.66 -18.44 -10.07
CA HIS A 248 -10.47 -17.44 -10.75
C HIS A 248 -9.97 -16.01 -10.44
N PRO A 249 -8.82 -15.59 -11.00
CA PRO A 249 -8.22 -14.28 -10.73
C PRO A 249 -9.04 -13.10 -11.26
N GLU A 250 -9.98 -13.34 -12.18
CA GLU A 250 -10.90 -12.33 -12.73
C GLU A 250 -11.99 -11.88 -11.76
N LEU A 251 -12.24 -12.65 -10.69
CA LEU A 251 -13.24 -12.30 -9.70
C LEU A 251 -12.91 -10.94 -9.08
N ASP A 252 -13.96 -10.16 -8.83
CA ASP A 252 -13.89 -8.82 -8.21
C ASP A 252 -13.08 -7.77 -9.01
N HIS A 253 -12.80 -8.01 -10.30
CA HIS A 253 -12.11 -7.08 -11.18
C HIS A 253 -12.74 -5.68 -11.19
N ALA A 254 -14.08 -5.59 -11.32
CA ALA A 254 -14.79 -4.31 -11.29
C ALA A 254 -14.59 -3.54 -9.97
N GLY A 255 -14.47 -4.26 -8.85
CA GLY A 255 -14.16 -3.66 -7.56
C GLY A 255 -12.72 -3.13 -7.49
N ARG A 256 -11.75 -3.86 -8.05
CA ARG A 256 -10.35 -3.39 -8.15
C ARG A 256 -10.24 -2.15 -9.04
N ALA A 257 -10.98 -2.11 -10.15
CA ALA A 257 -11.03 -0.91 -11.00
C ALA A 257 -11.55 0.32 -10.23
N ARG A 258 -12.58 0.13 -9.37
CA ARG A 258 -13.07 1.21 -8.49
C ARG A 258 -12.03 1.66 -7.47
N ILE A 259 -11.26 0.74 -6.87
CA ILE A 259 -10.15 1.13 -5.99
C ILE A 259 -9.18 2.06 -6.74
N VAL A 260 -8.79 1.71 -7.96
CA VAL A 260 -7.88 2.54 -8.77
C VAL A 260 -8.49 3.92 -9.06
N GLU A 261 -9.75 3.96 -9.49
CA GLU A 261 -10.44 5.22 -9.80
C GLU A 261 -10.53 6.14 -8.58
N GLU A 262 -10.96 5.62 -7.44
CA GLU A 262 -11.18 6.40 -6.23
C GLU A 262 -9.88 6.80 -5.54
N GLN A 263 -8.90 5.88 -5.44
CA GLN A 263 -7.67 6.11 -4.68
C GLN A 263 -6.58 6.78 -5.50
N CYS A 264 -6.46 6.45 -6.79
CA CYS A 264 -5.40 6.99 -7.66
C CYS A 264 -5.87 8.15 -8.52
N TRP A 265 -7.18 8.42 -8.60
CA TRP A 265 -7.80 9.42 -9.45
C TRP A 265 -7.50 9.15 -10.94
N ARG A 266 -6.45 9.75 -11.52
CA ARG A 266 -5.96 9.43 -12.86
C ARG A 266 -4.75 8.52 -12.77
N ALA A 267 -4.93 7.25 -13.10
CA ALA A 267 -3.89 6.25 -13.12
C ALA A 267 -3.21 6.23 -14.52
N ASP A 268 -2.51 7.30 -14.87
CA ASP A 268 -1.94 7.55 -16.21
C ASP A 268 -0.41 7.75 -16.23
N GLY A 269 0.25 7.58 -15.08
CA GLY A 269 1.70 7.72 -14.92
C GLY A 269 2.21 9.16 -15.02
N ARG A 270 1.34 10.17 -14.82
CA ARG A 270 1.67 11.60 -14.96
C ARG A 270 1.44 12.43 -13.71
N SER A 271 1.31 11.77 -12.55
CA SER A 271 1.07 12.46 -11.28
C SER A 271 2.23 13.40 -10.92
N SER A 272 3.47 12.96 -11.11
CA SER A 272 4.67 13.78 -10.88
C SER A 272 4.70 15.03 -11.78
N GLN A 273 4.27 14.91 -13.03
CA GLN A 273 4.19 16.07 -13.94
C GLN A 273 3.18 17.10 -13.44
N ARG A 274 2.02 16.65 -12.89
CA ARG A 274 1.02 17.55 -12.32
C ARG A 274 1.53 18.25 -11.07
N VAL A 275 2.30 17.55 -10.21
CA VAL A 275 2.97 18.18 -9.06
C VAL A 275 3.91 19.29 -9.52
N VAL A 276 4.75 19.03 -10.51
CA VAL A 276 5.68 20.03 -11.04
C VAL A 276 4.92 21.23 -11.62
N ALA A 277 3.87 21.00 -12.39
CA ALA A 277 3.05 22.09 -12.95
C ALA A 277 2.44 22.97 -11.84
N GLU A 278 1.92 22.38 -10.76
CA GLU A 278 1.37 23.12 -9.63
C GLU A 278 2.44 23.95 -8.88
N LEU A 279 3.65 23.38 -8.72
CA LEU A 279 4.77 24.10 -8.11
C LEU A 279 5.23 25.28 -8.97
N LEU A 280 5.31 25.12 -10.28
CA LEU A 280 5.67 26.19 -11.21
C LEU A 280 4.61 27.31 -11.21
N ALA A 281 3.33 26.94 -11.22
CA ALA A 281 2.23 27.90 -11.12
C ALA A 281 2.28 28.69 -9.79
N ALA A 282 2.62 28.03 -8.68
CA ALA A 282 2.78 28.68 -7.39
C ALA A 282 3.97 29.67 -7.35
N LEU A 283 4.98 29.48 -8.21
CA LEU A 283 6.13 30.38 -8.37
C LEU A 283 5.87 31.51 -9.37
N GLY A 284 4.69 31.58 -9.98
CA GLY A 284 4.36 32.59 -11.00
C GLY A 284 4.94 32.27 -12.38
N HIS A 285 5.39 31.05 -12.63
CA HIS A 285 5.83 30.56 -13.94
C HIS A 285 4.65 29.87 -14.61
N GLU A 286 3.76 30.63 -15.26
CA GLU A 286 2.72 30.06 -16.11
C GLU A 286 3.35 29.59 -17.43
N GLY A 287 3.39 28.29 -17.65
CA GLY A 287 3.61 27.65 -18.95
C GLY A 287 5.09 27.53 -19.38
N ALA A 288 5.71 26.41 -19.03
CA ALA A 288 6.81 25.83 -19.81
C ALA A 288 6.33 24.51 -20.45
#